data_5169e3c42a2b44fe320c5dc26ac8b86f
#
_entry.id   5169e3c42a2b44fe320c5dc26ac8b86f
#
_cell.length_a   1.000
_cell.length_b   1.000
_cell.length_c   1.000
_cell.angle_alpha   90.00
_cell.angle_beta   90.00
_cell.angle_gamma   90.00
#
_symmetry.space_group_name_H-M   'P 1'
#
loop_
_entity.id
_entity.type
_entity.pdbx_description
1 polymer ?
#
loop_
_entity_poly.entity_id
_entity_poly.type
_entity_poly.pdbx_seq_one_letter_code
_entity_poly.pdbx_strand_id
1 'polypeptide(L)'
;MTLAVAYKLLAVVFTVLLGYAAGRMKWLGSGTDASDPARVLSNAAFYIFIPALLFRTTARLDFDTLPGPLMAAYFGPVALWLVGTYLWHRRRDVGAAPSVRAITVTFGNTVQLGIPLAAAVFGESGLALHIALVSVHALILLSLATALVERDLAHGASWHAQLIVTLRNTVIHPVVLPVLAGMAWNLTGWGLHPIADAVLSLLGSAVVPLCLVPIGLSPA
;
A
#
# COMPACT_ATOMS: atom_id res chain seq x y z
N MET A 1 20.31 0.47 -18.97
CA MET A 1 19.28 1.38 -18.44
C MET A 1 19.15 2.56 -19.42
N THR A 2 17.99 2.85 -19.96
CA THR A 2 17.82 3.98 -20.88
C THR A 2 17.98 5.30 -20.12
N LEU A 3 18.54 6.34 -20.77
CA LEU A 3 18.74 7.67 -20.18
C LEU A 3 17.43 8.24 -19.59
N ALA A 4 16.31 7.96 -20.25
CA ALA A 4 14.97 8.35 -19.76
C ALA A 4 14.61 7.74 -18.39
N VAL A 5 14.97 6.49 -18.12
CA VAL A 5 14.75 5.85 -16.81
C VAL A 5 15.63 6.51 -15.74
N ALA A 6 16.89 6.83 -16.08
CA ALA A 6 17.77 7.54 -15.16
C ALA A 6 17.21 8.91 -14.76
N TYR A 7 16.69 9.70 -15.70
CA TYR A 7 16.06 10.99 -15.39
C TYR A 7 14.83 10.86 -14.51
N LYS A 8 14.00 9.85 -14.72
CA LYS A 8 12.82 9.60 -13.88
C LYS A 8 13.21 9.19 -12.47
N LEU A 9 14.24 8.35 -12.30
CA LEU A 9 14.76 7.98 -10.99
C LEU A 9 15.38 9.18 -10.27
N LEU A 10 16.13 10.03 -10.99
CA LEU A 10 16.63 11.29 -10.44
C LEU A 10 15.49 12.20 -9.97
N ALA A 11 14.40 12.31 -10.74
CA ALA A 11 13.23 13.09 -10.32
C ALA A 11 12.62 12.57 -9.01
N VAL A 12 12.53 11.25 -8.82
CA VAL A 12 12.10 10.63 -7.54
C VAL A 12 13.05 11.05 -6.41
N VAL A 13 14.37 10.91 -6.61
CA VAL A 13 15.38 11.31 -5.61
C VAL A 13 15.29 12.79 -5.29
N PHE A 14 15.18 13.66 -6.31
CA PHE A 14 15.03 15.11 -6.10
C PHE A 14 13.75 15.46 -5.34
N THR A 15 12.65 14.77 -5.58
CA THR A 15 11.39 14.99 -4.84
C THR A 15 11.54 14.63 -3.35
N VAL A 16 12.24 13.54 -3.04
CA VAL A 16 12.57 13.17 -1.65
C VAL A 16 13.52 14.19 -1.02
N LEU A 17 14.56 14.63 -1.76
CA LEU A 17 15.48 15.66 -1.28
C LEU A 17 14.79 17.01 -1.05
N LEU A 18 13.81 17.38 -1.89
CA LEU A 18 12.97 18.55 -1.67
C LEU A 18 12.19 18.44 -0.35
N GLY A 19 11.59 17.27 -0.08
CA GLY A 19 10.95 16.99 1.20
C GLY A 19 11.91 17.13 2.39
N TYR A 20 13.13 16.58 2.26
CA TYR A 20 14.17 16.72 3.27
C TYR A 20 14.57 18.19 3.51
N ALA A 21 14.80 18.95 2.45
CA ALA A 21 15.12 20.38 2.55
C ALA A 21 13.97 21.16 3.22
N ALA A 22 12.72 20.92 2.81
CA ALA A 22 11.54 21.54 3.41
C ALA A 22 11.41 21.23 4.90
N GLY A 23 11.72 19.99 5.32
CA GLY A 23 11.74 19.57 6.72
C GLY A 23 12.84 20.27 7.52
N ARG A 24 14.08 20.28 6.99
CA ARG A 24 15.22 20.95 7.61
C ARG A 24 15.03 22.46 7.75
N MET A 25 14.41 23.09 6.76
CA MET A 25 14.12 24.54 6.76
C MET A 25 12.80 24.87 7.46
N LYS A 26 12.06 23.88 7.96
CA LYS A 26 10.77 24.03 8.63
C LYS A 26 9.72 24.82 7.82
N TRP A 27 9.72 24.69 6.50
CA TRP A 27 8.78 25.41 5.62
C TRP A 27 7.32 25.07 5.90
N LEU A 28 7.05 23.86 6.35
CA LEU A 28 5.71 23.37 6.71
C LEU A 28 5.42 23.46 8.21
N GLY A 29 6.29 24.17 8.95
CA GLY A 29 6.22 24.26 10.40
C GLY A 29 6.97 23.14 11.12
N SER A 30 7.01 23.24 12.44
CA SER A 30 7.53 22.20 13.34
C SER A 30 6.40 21.84 14.30
N GLY A 31 5.78 20.71 14.06
CA GLY A 31 4.73 20.18 14.93
C GLY A 31 5.23 19.01 15.77
N THR A 32 4.54 18.75 16.88
CA THR A 32 4.68 17.53 17.67
C THR A 32 3.53 16.58 17.31
N ASP A 33 3.82 15.29 17.17
CA ASP A 33 2.87 14.19 16.92
C ASP A 33 1.72 14.47 15.93
N ALA A 34 0.61 15.06 16.37
CA ALA A 34 -0.58 15.24 15.54
C ALA A 34 -0.46 16.35 14.49
N SER A 35 0.45 17.32 14.69
CA SER A 35 0.72 18.44 13.78
C SER A 35 2.05 18.26 12.98
N ASP A 36 2.67 17.10 13.07
CA ASP A 36 3.85 16.79 12.25
C ASP A 36 3.49 16.81 10.75
N PRO A 37 4.14 17.68 9.94
CA PRO A 37 3.83 17.81 8.52
C PRO A 37 3.96 16.50 7.73
N ALA A 38 4.93 15.65 8.07
CA ALA A 38 5.11 14.37 7.42
C ALA A 38 3.90 13.45 7.67
N ARG A 39 3.41 13.43 8.91
CA ARG A 39 2.22 12.66 9.29
C ARG A 39 0.94 13.19 8.64
N VAL A 40 0.77 14.50 8.62
CA VAL A 40 -0.43 15.13 8.00
C VAL A 40 -0.48 14.82 6.50
N LEU A 41 0.63 14.98 5.78
CA LEU A 41 0.70 14.67 4.35
C LEU A 41 0.54 13.17 4.08
N SER A 42 1.16 12.32 4.90
CA SER A 42 1.01 10.87 4.80
C SER A 42 -0.44 10.43 5.04
N ASN A 43 -1.12 11.02 6.03
CA ASN A 43 -2.53 10.75 6.29
C ASN A 43 -3.41 11.19 5.12
N ALA A 44 -3.17 12.38 4.57
CA ALA A 44 -3.91 12.85 3.39
C ALA A 44 -3.70 11.89 2.21
N ALA A 45 -2.45 11.49 1.93
CA ALA A 45 -2.15 10.50 0.89
C ALA A 45 -2.91 9.18 1.15
N PHE A 46 -2.88 8.68 2.38
CA PHE A 46 -3.39 7.36 2.75
C PHE A 46 -4.92 7.29 2.81
N TYR A 47 -5.61 8.36 3.24
CA TYR A 47 -7.07 8.34 3.41
C TYR A 47 -7.85 8.98 2.26
N ILE A 48 -7.20 9.74 1.37
CA ILE A 48 -7.89 10.47 0.28
C ILE A 48 -7.34 10.04 -1.08
N PHE A 49 -6.04 10.23 -1.31
CA PHE A 49 -5.47 10.13 -2.65
C PHE A 49 -5.22 8.68 -3.09
N ILE A 50 -4.65 7.86 -2.22
CA ILE A 50 -4.42 6.43 -2.49
C ILE A 50 -5.76 5.67 -2.68
N PRO A 51 -6.79 5.85 -1.84
CA PRO A 51 -8.10 5.26 -2.08
C PRO A 51 -8.72 5.63 -3.43
N ALA A 52 -8.61 6.89 -3.84
CA ALA A 52 -9.10 7.34 -5.13
C ALA A 52 -8.36 6.66 -6.31
N LEU A 53 -7.03 6.57 -6.21
CA LEU A 53 -6.21 5.86 -7.21
C LEU A 53 -6.57 4.38 -7.29
N LEU A 54 -6.65 3.70 -6.15
CA LEU A 54 -6.93 2.26 -6.07
C LEU A 54 -8.33 1.93 -6.58
N PHE A 55 -9.35 2.68 -6.14
CA PHE A 55 -10.71 2.50 -6.63
C PHE A 55 -10.77 2.69 -8.15
N ARG A 56 -10.25 3.80 -8.68
CA ARG A 56 -10.25 4.08 -10.11
C ARG A 56 -9.58 2.98 -10.92
N THR A 57 -8.42 2.54 -10.48
CA THR A 57 -7.64 1.53 -11.19
C THR A 57 -8.34 0.18 -11.17
N THR A 58 -8.87 -0.25 -10.03
CA THR A 58 -9.58 -1.54 -9.93
C THR A 58 -10.95 -1.52 -10.61
N ALA A 59 -11.65 -0.38 -10.61
CA ALA A 59 -12.91 -0.21 -11.34
C ALA A 59 -12.74 -0.28 -12.87
N ARG A 60 -11.52 -0.09 -13.37
CA ARG A 60 -11.16 -0.14 -14.81
C ARG A 60 -10.25 -1.30 -15.16
N LEU A 61 -9.95 -2.17 -14.21
CA LEU A 61 -9.03 -3.29 -14.40
C LEU A 61 -9.68 -4.33 -15.31
N ASP A 62 -8.94 -4.76 -16.32
CA ASP A 62 -9.30 -5.92 -17.11
C ASP A 62 -8.72 -7.17 -16.43
N PHE A 63 -9.61 -7.93 -15.77
CA PHE A 63 -9.24 -9.14 -15.04
C PHE A 63 -8.71 -10.25 -15.95
N ASP A 64 -9.13 -10.27 -17.21
CA ASP A 64 -8.71 -11.30 -18.18
C ASP A 64 -7.24 -11.10 -18.59
N THR A 65 -6.73 -9.87 -18.46
CA THR A 65 -5.32 -9.56 -18.76
C THR A 65 -4.38 -9.77 -17.57
N LEU A 66 -4.89 -10.09 -16.38
CA LEU A 66 -4.03 -10.32 -15.22
C LEU A 66 -3.23 -11.63 -15.37
N PRO A 67 -1.89 -11.55 -15.35
CA PRO A 67 -1.06 -12.74 -15.49
C PRO A 67 -1.10 -13.61 -14.22
N GLY A 68 -2.02 -14.57 -14.18
CA GLY A 68 -2.16 -15.51 -13.05
C GLY A 68 -0.84 -16.16 -12.62
N PRO A 69 0.01 -16.63 -13.55
CA PRO A 69 1.33 -17.16 -13.21
C PRO A 69 2.23 -16.14 -12.49
N LEU A 70 2.18 -14.86 -12.88
CA LEU A 70 2.96 -13.80 -12.21
C LEU A 70 2.44 -13.54 -10.80
N MET A 71 1.11 -13.53 -10.61
CA MET A 71 0.51 -13.41 -9.28
C MET A 71 0.95 -14.57 -8.37
N ALA A 72 0.89 -15.81 -8.85
CA ALA A 72 1.34 -16.98 -8.12
C ALA A 72 2.85 -16.92 -7.81
N ALA A 73 3.68 -16.52 -8.77
CA ALA A 73 5.13 -16.38 -8.62
C ALA A 73 5.51 -15.28 -7.59
N TYR A 74 4.68 -14.24 -7.45
CA TYR A 74 4.89 -13.19 -6.45
C TYR A 74 4.35 -13.61 -5.07
N PHE A 75 3.07 -13.98 -4.99
CA PHE A 75 2.42 -14.25 -3.70
C PHE A 75 2.85 -15.56 -3.06
N GLY A 76 3.19 -16.58 -3.83
CA GLY A 76 3.66 -17.87 -3.32
C GLY A 76 4.89 -17.72 -2.41
N PRO A 77 6.03 -17.23 -2.93
CA PRO A 77 7.23 -17.01 -2.12
C PRO A 77 7.02 -16.05 -0.96
N VAL A 78 6.27 -14.95 -1.14
CA VAL A 78 6.01 -13.95 -0.10
C VAL A 78 5.19 -14.55 1.03
N ALA A 79 4.14 -15.30 0.73
CA ALA A 79 3.33 -15.99 1.75
C ALA A 79 4.14 -17.08 2.49
N LEU A 80 4.94 -17.85 1.77
CA LEU A 80 5.83 -18.84 2.36
C LEU A 80 6.86 -18.19 3.29
N TRP A 81 7.42 -17.06 2.89
CA TRP A 81 8.37 -16.29 3.70
C TRP A 81 7.71 -15.73 4.97
N LEU A 82 6.50 -15.18 4.85
CA LEU A 82 5.73 -14.68 6.00
C LEU A 82 5.45 -15.79 7.01
N VAL A 83 4.93 -16.92 6.53
CA VAL A 83 4.61 -18.08 7.41
C VAL A 83 5.89 -18.69 7.98
N GLY A 84 6.94 -18.84 7.18
CA GLY A 84 8.22 -19.40 7.63
C GLY A 84 8.86 -18.57 8.73
N THR A 85 8.94 -17.24 8.56
CA THR A 85 9.46 -16.31 9.56
C THR A 85 8.59 -16.27 10.81
N TYR A 86 7.27 -16.29 10.65
CA TYR A 86 6.35 -16.41 11.78
C TYR A 86 6.59 -17.67 12.61
N LEU A 87 6.64 -18.85 11.97
CA LEU A 87 6.86 -20.13 12.65
C LEU A 87 8.24 -20.21 13.32
N TRP A 88 9.27 -19.59 12.70
CA TRP A 88 10.60 -19.48 13.27
C TRP A 88 10.61 -18.68 14.56
N HIS A 89 9.99 -17.46 14.53
CA HIS A 89 9.94 -16.58 15.68
C HIS A 89 9.01 -17.10 16.78
N ARG A 90 7.91 -17.74 16.44
CA ARG A 90 6.96 -18.31 17.40
C ARG A 90 7.59 -19.32 18.38
N ARG A 91 8.72 -19.92 18.00
CA ARG A 91 9.46 -20.85 18.89
C ARG A 91 10.35 -20.13 19.90
N ARG A 92 10.54 -18.83 19.77
CA ARG A 92 11.51 -18.04 20.54
C ARG A 92 10.91 -16.85 21.25
N ASP A 93 9.86 -16.28 20.71
CA ASP A 93 9.21 -15.06 21.17
C ASP A 93 7.83 -15.36 21.74
N VAL A 94 7.30 -14.45 22.56
CA VAL A 94 5.98 -14.55 23.21
C VAL A 94 5.08 -13.36 22.82
N GLY A 95 3.77 -13.51 22.98
CA GLY A 95 2.78 -12.48 22.65
C GLY A 95 2.77 -12.18 21.14
N ALA A 96 2.56 -10.95 20.74
CA ALA A 96 2.47 -10.52 19.34
C ALA A 96 3.86 -10.38 18.65
N ALA A 97 4.98 -10.59 19.32
CA ALA A 97 6.31 -10.42 18.75
C ALA A 97 6.57 -11.28 17.50
N PRO A 98 6.16 -12.57 17.43
CA PRO A 98 6.37 -13.39 16.25
C PRO A 98 5.69 -12.83 14.99
N SER A 99 4.41 -12.45 15.11
CA SER A 99 3.63 -11.88 13.99
C SER A 99 4.17 -10.52 13.57
N VAL A 100 4.50 -9.64 14.52
CA VAL A 100 5.09 -8.33 14.23
C VAL A 100 6.41 -8.46 13.48
N ARG A 101 7.31 -9.35 13.91
CA ARG A 101 8.59 -9.58 13.21
C ARG A 101 8.38 -10.15 11.81
N ALA A 102 7.47 -11.14 11.67
CA ALA A 102 7.18 -11.73 10.37
C ALA A 102 6.63 -10.67 9.38
N ILE A 103 5.75 -9.79 9.84
CA ILE A 103 5.22 -8.67 9.04
C ILE A 103 6.34 -7.71 8.66
N THR A 104 7.17 -7.29 9.62
CA THR A 104 8.25 -6.31 9.40
C THR A 104 9.25 -6.74 8.33
N VAL A 105 9.56 -8.04 8.24
CA VAL A 105 10.53 -8.55 7.25
C VAL A 105 9.89 -8.95 5.92
N THR A 106 8.56 -8.97 5.85
CA THR A 106 7.84 -9.43 4.64
C THR A 106 7.08 -8.29 3.96
N PHE A 107 6.55 -7.34 4.73
CA PHE A 107 5.71 -6.26 4.23
C PHE A 107 6.58 -5.11 3.71
N GLY A 108 6.64 -4.97 2.37
CA GLY A 108 7.36 -3.86 1.73
C GLY A 108 6.54 -2.58 1.67
N ASN A 109 7.20 -1.44 1.53
CA ASN A 109 6.55 -0.15 1.26
C ASN A 109 6.12 -0.06 -0.23
N THR A 110 5.21 -0.94 -0.62
CA THR A 110 4.75 -1.10 -2.01
C THR A 110 3.87 0.05 -2.48
N VAL A 111 3.24 0.80 -1.57
CA VAL A 111 2.38 1.93 -1.87
C VAL A 111 3.20 3.22 -1.96
N GLN A 112 3.78 3.68 -0.86
CA GLN A 112 4.44 5.00 -0.82
C GLN A 112 5.68 5.07 -1.71
N LEU A 113 6.50 4.02 -1.73
CA LEU A 113 7.71 3.96 -2.54
C LEU A 113 7.50 3.18 -3.84
N GLY A 114 6.75 2.09 -3.78
CA GLY A 114 6.55 1.19 -4.92
C GLY A 114 5.79 1.84 -6.07
N ILE A 115 4.69 2.55 -5.81
CA ILE A 115 3.90 3.23 -6.85
C ILE A 115 4.74 4.28 -7.61
N PRO A 116 5.40 5.24 -6.94
CA PRO A 116 6.27 6.20 -7.63
C PRO A 116 7.39 5.54 -8.43
N LEU A 117 8.01 4.51 -7.86
CA LEU A 117 9.12 3.81 -8.51
C LEU A 117 8.66 3.03 -9.74
N ALA A 118 7.53 2.32 -9.65
CA ALA A 118 6.95 1.61 -10.78
C ALA A 118 6.57 2.57 -11.92
N ALA A 119 5.94 3.70 -11.59
CA ALA A 119 5.62 4.74 -12.56
C ALA A 119 6.87 5.31 -13.25
N ALA A 120 7.93 5.56 -12.48
CA ALA A 120 9.18 6.11 -13.00
C ALA A 120 9.93 5.12 -13.92
N VAL A 121 10.01 3.85 -13.51
CA VAL A 121 10.84 2.84 -14.23
C VAL A 121 10.10 2.25 -15.41
N PHE A 122 8.85 1.86 -15.23
CA PHE A 122 8.08 1.07 -16.18
C PHE A 122 6.97 1.87 -16.91
N GLY A 123 6.72 3.12 -16.51
CA GLY A 123 5.66 3.94 -17.08
C GLY A 123 4.25 3.46 -16.70
N GLU A 124 3.24 3.85 -17.49
CA GLU A 124 1.83 3.57 -17.16
C GLU A 124 1.47 2.08 -17.17
N SER A 125 2.01 1.30 -18.09
CA SER A 125 1.75 -0.15 -18.16
C SER A 125 2.30 -0.90 -16.96
N GLY A 126 3.53 -0.58 -16.54
CA GLY A 126 4.12 -1.17 -15.34
C GLY A 126 3.47 -0.66 -14.06
N LEU A 127 3.02 0.60 -14.05
CA LEU A 127 2.25 1.14 -12.94
C LEU A 127 0.92 0.41 -12.77
N ALA A 128 0.18 0.16 -13.85
CA ALA A 128 -1.08 -0.57 -13.80
C ALA A 128 -0.90 -1.98 -13.23
N LEU A 129 0.13 -2.70 -13.70
CA LEU A 129 0.49 -4.02 -13.17
C LEU A 129 0.89 -3.95 -11.68
N HIS A 130 1.69 -2.95 -11.30
CA HIS A 130 2.09 -2.76 -9.91
C HIS A 130 0.89 -2.46 -9.01
N ILE A 131 -0.05 -1.62 -9.45
CA ILE A 131 -1.27 -1.32 -8.68
C ILE A 131 -2.13 -2.59 -8.53
N ALA A 132 -2.25 -3.41 -9.58
CA ALA A 132 -2.94 -4.70 -9.48
C ALA A 132 -2.28 -5.62 -8.43
N LEU A 133 -0.95 -5.73 -8.45
CA LEU A 133 -0.19 -6.47 -7.43
C LEU A 133 -0.41 -5.89 -6.02
N VAL A 134 -0.34 -4.57 -5.84
CA VAL A 134 -0.54 -3.90 -4.54
C VAL A 134 -1.95 -4.15 -4.00
N SER A 135 -2.96 -4.14 -4.86
CA SER A 135 -4.34 -4.39 -4.47
C SER A 135 -4.53 -5.79 -3.89
N VAL A 136 -4.00 -6.79 -4.57
CA VAL A 136 -4.03 -8.19 -4.11
C VAL A 136 -3.08 -8.39 -2.92
N HIS A 137 -1.92 -7.71 -2.90
CA HIS A 137 -0.95 -7.74 -1.80
C HIS A 137 -1.59 -7.28 -0.48
N ALA A 138 -2.28 -6.14 -0.50
CA ALA A 138 -2.97 -5.64 0.68
C ALA A 138 -4.04 -6.63 1.16
N LEU A 139 -4.84 -7.17 0.24
CA LEU A 139 -5.88 -8.13 0.57
C LEU A 139 -5.31 -9.40 1.20
N ILE A 140 -4.31 -10.02 0.59
CA ILE A 140 -3.74 -11.29 1.06
C ILE A 140 -2.87 -11.09 2.29
N LEU A 141 -1.84 -10.24 2.20
CA LEU A 141 -0.84 -10.13 3.26
C LEU A 141 -1.37 -9.39 4.50
N LEU A 142 -2.21 -8.37 4.32
CA LEU A 142 -2.79 -7.69 5.46
C LEU A 142 -3.78 -8.60 6.20
N SER A 143 -4.59 -9.37 5.46
CA SER A 143 -5.48 -10.37 6.07
C SER A 143 -4.70 -11.43 6.82
N LEU A 144 -3.66 -11.98 6.21
CA LEU A 144 -2.81 -12.99 6.84
C LEU A 144 -2.05 -12.42 8.04
N ALA A 145 -1.50 -11.21 7.90
CA ALA A 145 -0.81 -10.53 8.98
C ALA A 145 -1.74 -10.25 10.17
N THR A 146 -2.94 -9.74 9.91
CA THR A 146 -3.96 -9.50 10.95
C THR A 146 -4.37 -10.80 11.62
N ALA A 147 -4.59 -11.87 10.85
CA ALA A 147 -4.93 -13.17 11.40
C ALA A 147 -3.82 -13.74 12.32
N LEU A 148 -2.56 -13.55 11.96
CA LEU A 148 -1.42 -13.96 12.79
C LEU A 148 -1.32 -13.16 14.09
N VAL A 149 -1.50 -11.83 14.02
CA VAL A 149 -1.52 -10.96 15.22
C VAL A 149 -2.68 -11.32 16.14
N GLU A 150 -3.88 -11.42 15.58
CA GLU A 150 -5.08 -11.83 16.34
C GLU A 150 -4.89 -13.18 17.02
N ARG A 151 -4.29 -14.15 16.31
CA ARG A 151 -3.95 -15.46 16.86
C ARG A 151 -2.98 -15.38 18.04
N ASP A 152 -1.96 -14.51 17.93
CA ASP A 152 -0.94 -14.37 18.98
C ASP A 152 -1.51 -13.63 20.21
N LEU A 153 -2.45 -12.72 20.00
CA LEU A 153 -3.12 -11.94 21.06
C LEU A 153 -4.33 -12.65 21.66
N ALA A 154 -4.89 -13.65 21.00
CA ALA A 154 -6.10 -14.33 21.42
C ALA A 154 -5.86 -15.29 22.57
N HIS A 155 -5.89 -14.78 23.77
CA HIS A 155 -5.94 -15.58 24.99
C HIS A 155 -7.38 -16.07 25.23
N GLY A 156 -7.75 -17.19 24.56
CA GLY A 156 -9.04 -17.86 24.83
C GLY A 156 -10.27 -17.40 24.04
N ALA A 157 -10.12 -16.46 23.10
CA ALA A 157 -11.24 -16.10 22.22
C ALA A 157 -11.53 -17.20 21.19
N SER A 158 -12.82 -17.39 20.86
CA SER A 158 -13.22 -18.38 19.85
C SER A 158 -12.69 -17.99 18.46
N TRP A 159 -12.31 -18.98 17.65
CA TRP A 159 -11.81 -18.76 16.30
C TRP A 159 -12.81 -17.98 15.40
N HIS A 160 -14.12 -18.15 15.62
CA HIS A 160 -15.16 -17.40 14.92
C HIS A 160 -15.09 -15.90 15.24
N ALA A 161 -14.93 -15.52 16.50
CA ALA A 161 -14.79 -14.12 16.90
C ALA A 161 -13.55 -13.49 16.28
N GLN A 162 -12.42 -14.21 16.28
CA GLN A 162 -11.18 -13.78 15.63
C GLN A 162 -11.37 -13.57 14.13
N LEU A 163 -12.03 -14.50 13.44
CA LEU A 163 -12.29 -14.40 12.01
C LEU A 163 -13.14 -13.16 11.67
N ILE A 164 -14.19 -12.89 12.44
CA ILE A 164 -15.06 -11.73 12.24
C ILE A 164 -14.28 -10.43 12.41
N VAL A 165 -13.47 -10.32 13.48
CA VAL A 165 -12.64 -9.13 13.75
C VAL A 165 -11.60 -8.94 12.64
N THR A 166 -10.91 -10.01 12.24
CA THR A 166 -9.94 -9.98 11.14
C THR A 166 -10.58 -9.52 9.83
N LEU A 167 -11.70 -10.12 9.44
CA LEU A 167 -12.43 -9.75 8.22
C LEU A 167 -12.88 -8.30 8.27
N ARG A 168 -13.48 -7.87 9.38
CA ARG A 168 -13.93 -6.49 9.55
C ARG A 168 -12.76 -5.50 9.42
N ASN A 169 -11.68 -5.72 10.15
CA ASN A 169 -10.52 -4.83 10.15
C ASN A 169 -9.84 -4.80 8.78
N THR A 170 -9.79 -5.94 8.07
CA THR A 170 -9.27 -6.01 6.71
C THR A 170 -10.15 -5.25 5.73
N VAL A 171 -11.48 -5.47 5.75
CA VAL A 171 -12.40 -4.83 4.79
C VAL A 171 -12.46 -3.32 4.98
N ILE A 172 -12.44 -2.83 6.23
CA ILE A 172 -12.50 -1.37 6.52
C ILE A 172 -11.15 -0.67 6.27
N HIS A 173 -10.09 -1.43 6.01
CA HIS A 173 -8.76 -0.85 5.78
C HIS A 173 -8.76 0.12 4.59
N PRO A 174 -8.19 1.35 4.71
CA PRO A 174 -8.26 2.39 3.68
C PRO A 174 -7.59 2.03 2.35
N VAL A 175 -6.80 0.97 2.29
CA VAL A 175 -6.26 0.40 1.05
C VAL A 175 -7.17 -0.69 0.49
N VAL A 176 -7.73 -1.56 1.35
CA VAL A 176 -8.51 -2.73 0.93
C VAL A 176 -9.92 -2.35 0.49
N LEU A 177 -10.60 -1.48 1.27
CA LEU A 177 -11.97 -1.05 0.98
C LEU A 177 -12.14 -0.46 -0.43
N PRO A 178 -11.33 0.52 -0.88
CA PRO A 178 -11.46 1.07 -2.22
C PRO A 178 -11.14 0.07 -3.33
N VAL A 179 -10.24 -0.89 -3.08
CA VAL A 179 -9.97 -1.99 -4.00
C VAL A 179 -11.21 -2.87 -4.16
N LEU A 180 -11.80 -3.34 -3.06
CA LEU A 180 -13.01 -4.17 -3.09
C LEU A 180 -14.19 -3.41 -3.72
N ALA A 181 -14.36 -2.13 -3.38
CA ALA A 181 -15.39 -1.29 -3.98
C ALA A 181 -15.18 -1.09 -5.49
N GLY A 182 -13.95 -0.86 -5.93
CA GLY A 182 -13.60 -0.75 -7.35
C GLY A 182 -13.80 -2.05 -8.10
N MET A 183 -13.44 -3.19 -7.51
CA MET A 183 -13.72 -4.51 -8.08
C MET A 183 -15.24 -4.77 -8.20
N ALA A 184 -15.99 -4.48 -7.15
CA ALA A 184 -17.45 -4.62 -7.18
C ALA A 184 -18.08 -3.72 -8.26
N TRP A 185 -17.60 -2.49 -8.41
CA TRP A 185 -18.02 -1.60 -9.49
C TRP A 185 -17.68 -2.15 -10.87
N ASN A 186 -16.48 -2.66 -11.04
CA ASN A 186 -16.03 -3.27 -12.30
C ASN A 186 -16.94 -4.41 -12.73
N LEU A 187 -17.32 -5.29 -11.80
CA LEU A 187 -18.22 -6.42 -12.05
C LEU A 187 -19.63 -6.01 -12.51
N THR A 188 -20.07 -4.76 -12.26
CA THR A 188 -21.35 -4.25 -12.78
C THR A 188 -21.32 -3.99 -14.29
N GLY A 189 -20.13 -3.85 -14.89
CA GLY A 189 -19.95 -3.45 -16.28
C GLY A 189 -20.32 -1.99 -16.57
N TRP A 190 -20.67 -1.21 -15.53
CA TRP A 190 -21.10 0.18 -15.69
C TRP A 190 -19.93 1.11 -15.91
N GLY A 191 -19.13 1.27 -16.60
CA GLY A 191 -18.05 2.27 -16.71
C GLY A 191 -18.10 3.43 -15.70
N LEU A 192 -17.01 4.10 -15.48
CA LEU A 192 -17.01 5.29 -14.65
C LEU A 192 -17.58 6.48 -15.41
N HIS A 193 -18.47 7.25 -14.78
CA HIS A 193 -18.95 8.50 -15.34
C HIS A 193 -17.78 9.46 -15.57
N PRO A 194 -17.71 10.19 -16.71
CA PRO A 194 -16.55 11.03 -17.07
C PRO A 194 -16.12 12.01 -15.97
N ILE A 195 -17.07 12.62 -15.26
CA ILE A 195 -16.78 13.54 -14.15
C ILE A 195 -16.14 12.78 -12.98
N ALA A 196 -16.69 11.63 -12.60
CA ALA A 196 -16.13 10.81 -11.53
C ALA A 196 -14.73 10.32 -11.88
N ASP A 197 -14.51 9.85 -13.11
CA ASP A 197 -13.19 9.42 -13.60
C ASP A 197 -12.18 10.59 -13.58
N ALA A 198 -12.58 11.79 -13.99
CA ALA A 198 -11.73 12.98 -13.97
C ALA A 198 -11.32 13.36 -12.55
N VAL A 199 -12.26 13.36 -11.58
CA VAL A 199 -11.96 13.64 -10.18
C VAL A 199 -11.01 12.58 -9.60
N LEU A 200 -11.30 11.30 -9.80
CA LEU A 200 -10.47 10.21 -9.32
C LEU A 200 -9.07 10.23 -9.97
N SER A 201 -8.99 10.60 -11.25
CA SER A 201 -7.72 10.77 -11.97
C SER A 201 -6.90 11.91 -11.39
N LEU A 202 -7.52 13.06 -11.11
CA LEU A 202 -6.86 14.22 -10.51
C LEU A 202 -6.30 13.89 -9.14
N LEU A 203 -7.11 13.25 -8.28
CA LEU A 203 -6.66 12.80 -6.96
C LEU A 203 -5.55 11.76 -7.09
N GLY A 204 -5.71 10.77 -7.98
CA GLY A 204 -4.72 9.72 -8.20
C GLY A 204 -3.37 10.25 -8.67
N SER A 205 -3.34 11.30 -9.48
CA SER A 205 -2.09 11.90 -9.97
C SER A 205 -1.24 12.54 -8.87
N ALA A 206 -1.88 12.98 -7.78
CA ALA A 206 -1.20 13.56 -6.63
C ALA A 206 -0.53 12.53 -5.71
N VAL A 207 -0.82 11.22 -5.87
CA VAL A 207 -0.28 10.16 -5.01
C VAL A 207 1.24 10.15 -5.02
N VAL A 208 1.87 10.24 -6.20
CA VAL A 208 3.33 10.15 -6.34
C VAL A 208 4.04 11.23 -5.52
N PRO A 209 3.79 12.53 -5.71
CA PRO A 209 4.46 13.56 -4.91
C PRO A 209 4.07 13.51 -3.43
N LEU A 210 2.81 13.21 -3.11
CA LEU A 210 2.33 13.10 -1.73
C LEU A 210 2.88 11.89 -0.98
N CYS A 211 3.40 10.88 -1.68
CA CYS A 211 4.13 9.78 -1.05
C CYS A 211 5.61 10.07 -0.87
N LEU A 212 6.24 10.77 -1.84
CA LEU A 212 7.68 11.00 -1.83
C LEU A 212 8.11 12.14 -0.90
N VAL A 213 7.36 13.24 -0.85
CA VAL A 213 7.68 14.39 0.01
C VAL A 213 7.71 14.01 1.50
N PRO A 214 6.73 13.29 2.07
CA PRO A 214 6.77 12.87 3.46
C PRO A 214 7.96 11.97 3.82
N ILE A 215 8.42 11.14 2.88
CA ILE A 215 9.63 10.32 3.10
C ILE A 215 10.83 11.22 3.39
N GLY A 216 10.98 12.33 2.65
CA GLY A 216 12.04 13.29 2.89
C GLY A 216 11.83 14.13 4.15
N LEU A 217 10.58 14.46 4.50
CA LEU A 217 10.24 15.22 5.70
C LEU A 217 10.52 14.48 6.99
N SER A 218 10.39 13.14 6.97
CA SER A 218 10.57 12.31 8.16
C SER A 218 12.04 12.38 8.61
N PRO A 219 12.34 12.85 9.84
CA PRO A 219 13.70 12.81 10.35
C PRO A 219 14.14 11.35 10.49
N ALA A 220 15.37 11.07 10.07
CA ALA A 220 16.02 9.78 10.28
C ALA A 220 16.33 9.58 11.76
#